data_fd0861a686ed1fc7b415639c79e1321e
#
_entry.id   fd0861a686ed1fc7b415639c79e1321e
#
_cell.length_a   1.000
_cell.length_b   1.000
_cell.length_c   1.000
_cell.angle_alpha   90.00
_cell.angle_beta   90.00
_cell.angle_gamma   90.00
#
_symmetry.space_group_name_H-M   'P 1'
#
loop_
_entity.id
_entity.type
_entity.pdbx_description
1 polymer ?
#
loop_
_entity_poly.entity_id
_entity_poly.type
_entity_poly.pdbx_seq_one_letter_code
_entity_poly.pdbx_strand_id
1 'polypeptide(L)'
;MRRICGIFIPFVLVCALTLLAGCSSNNSPSKYNGATWDLANAEPIYATEWPENEYTSQIIKPENGEIDYIYDFSDCGRYAIFMKELSKAESADYIEKLKEQGYSEVASEGNNVSVGTILQKNNVYLSISYSDTILGIAITIESDN
;
A
#
# COMPACT_ATOMS: atom_id res chain seq x y z
N MET A 1 -66.06 -51.34 -14.04
CA MET A 1 -64.82 -51.92 -14.59
C MET A 1 -64.01 -50.85 -15.28
N ARG A 2 -62.77 -50.78 -15.01
CA ARG A 2 -61.65 -50.09 -15.63
C ARG A 2 -61.05 -48.99 -14.75
N ARG A 3 -59.94 -49.37 -14.22
CA ARG A 3 -58.97 -48.61 -13.43
C ARG A 3 -58.23 -47.69 -14.41
N ILE A 4 -58.15 -46.39 -14.07
CA ILE A 4 -57.22 -45.48 -14.74
C ILE A 4 -56.16 -45.09 -13.75
N CYS A 5 -54.95 -45.48 -14.14
CA CYS A 5 -53.72 -45.29 -13.40
C CYS A 5 -53.38 -43.79 -13.43
N GLY A 6 -53.31 -43.18 -12.26
CA GLY A 6 -52.82 -41.81 -12.13
C GLY A 6 -51.30 -41.76 -12.29
N ILE A 7 -50.87 -41.00 -13.27
CA ILE A 7 -49.46 -40.72 -13.47
C ILE A 7 -49.08 -39.57 -12.57
N PHE A 8 -48.31 -39.92 -11.51
CA PHE A 8 -47.62 -38.91 -10.70
C PHE A 8 -46.44 -38.32 -11.52
N ILE A 9 -46.56 -37.08 -11.88
CA ILE A 9 -45.43 -36.31 -12.43
C ILE A 9 -44.67 -35.74 -11.24
N PRO A 10 -43.43 -36.12 -11.02
CA PRO A 10 -42.60 -35.46 -10.01
C PRO A 10 -42.21 -34.09 -10.54
N PHE A 11 -42.62 -33.09 -9.80
CA PHE A 11 -42.20 -31.69 -10.00
C PHE A 11 -40.74 -31.59 -9.70
N VAL A 12 -39.92 -31.70 -10.74
CA VAL A 12 -38.46 -31.45 -10.61
C VAL A 12 -38.29 -29.95 -10.42
N LEU A 13 -38.01 -29.58 -9.16
CA LEU A 13 -37.59 -28.25 -8.77
C LEU A 13 -36.18 -28.02 -9.32
N VAL A 14 -36.11 -27.41 -10.49
CA VAL A 14 -34.84 -26.92 -11.05
C VAL A 14 -34.45 -25.71 -10.23
N CYS A 15 -33.60 -25.94 -9.20
CA CYS A 15 -32.85 -24.87 -8.60
C CYS A 15 -31.89 -24.30 -9.61
N ALA A 16 -32.27 -23.17 -10.21
CA ALA A 16 -31.37 -22.34 -10.97
C ALA A 16 -30.31 -21.80 -10.03
N LEU A 17 -29.15 -22.45 -10.01
CA LEU A 17 -27.93 -21.88 -9.47
C LEU A 17 -27.56 -20.67 -10.32
N THR A 18 -27.99 -19.49 -9.90
CA THR A 18 -27.44 -18.24 -10.38
C THR A 18 -25.99 -18.17 -9.91
N LEU A 19 -25.10 -18.54 -10.82
CA LEU A 19 -23.69 -18.22 -10.72
C LEU A 19 -23.59 -16.70 -10.66
N LEU A 20 -23.36 -16.19 -9.48
CA LEU A 20 -22.86 -14.84 -9.28
C LEU A 20 -21.52 -14.82 -10.00
N ALA A 21 -21.53 -14.30 -11.23
CA ALA A 21 -20.33 -13.89 -11.90
C ALA A 21 -19.70 -12.81 -11.04
N GLY A 22 -18.76 -13.22 -10.18
CA GLY A 22 -17.92 -12.30 -9.48
C GLY A 22 -17.28 -11.39 -10.49
N CYS A 23 -17.41 -10.08 -10.31
CA CYS A 23 -16.64 -9.09 -11.04
C CYS A 23 -15.17 -9.45 -10.93
N SER A 24 -14.64 -10.06 -11.97
CA SER A 24 -13.22 -10.15 -12.18
C SER A 24 -12.78 -8.73 -12.51
N SER A 25 -12.38 -7.98 -11.50
CA SER A 25 -11.58 -6.81 -11.72
C SER A 25 -10.29 -7.29 -12.37
N ASN A 26 -10.11 -6.93 -13.63
CA ASN A 26 -8.85 -7.07 -14.33
C ASN A 26 -7.85 -6.12 -13.69
N ASN A 27 -7.39 -6.46 -12.50
CA ASN A 27 -6.17 -5.92 -11.98
C ASN A 27 -5.06 -6.61 -12.76
N SER A 28 -4.49 -5.90 -13.71
CA SER A 28 -3.13 -6.21 -14.16
C SER A 28 -2.30 -6.38 -12.90
N PRO A 29 -1.55 -7.47 -12.74
CA PRO A 29 -0.69 -7.59 -11.57
C PRO A 29 0.30 -6.44 -11.65
N SER A 30 0.10 -5.41 -10.84
CA SER A 30 1.19 -4.50 -10.54
C SER A 30 2.25 -5.40 -9.92
N LYS A 31 3.47 -5.32 -10.39
CA LYS A 31 4.61 -6.05 -9.81
C LYS A 31 4.82 -5.74 -8.32
N TYR A 32 4.18 -4.68 -7.84
CA TYR A 32 4.15 -4.33 -6.43
C TYR A 32 3.32 -5.39 -5.69
N ASN A 33 4.03 -6.37 -5.15
CA ASN A 33 3.47 -7.34 -4.25
C ASN A 33 3.28 -6.63 -2.90
N GLY A 34 2.12 -5.99 -2.72
CA GLY A 34 1.75 -5.24 -1.51
C GLY A 34 1.75 -6.11 -0.26
N ALA A 35 2.93 -6.63 0.07
CA ALA A 35 3.12 -7.42 1.26
C ALA A 35 2.76 -6.54 2.46
N THR A 36 1.80 -6.99 3.21
CA THR A 36 1.33 -6.34 4.43
C THR A 36 2.50 -6.16 5.39
N TRP A 37 2.68 -4.92 5.85
CA TRP A 37 3.61 -4.62 6.94
C TRP A 37 3.01 -5.18 8.23
N ASP A 38 3.68 -6.11 8.87
CA ASP A 38 3.27 -6.59 10.20
C ASP A 38 3.72 -5.59 11.27
N LEU A 39 3.04 -4.46 11.32
CA LEU A 39 3.30 -3.42 12.32
C LEU A 39 2.81 -3.82 13.72
N ALA A 40 1.95 -4.83 13.83
CA ALA A 40 1.35 -5.23 15.10
C ALA A 40 2.37 -5.81 16.09
N ASN A 41 3.46 -6.41 15.58
CA ASN A 41 4.52 -7.01 16.36
C ASN A 41 5.86 -6.27 16.22
N ALA A 42 5.88 -5.13 15.55
CA ALA A 42 7.08 -4.35 15.36
C ALA A 42 7.31 -3.40 16.55
N GLU A 43 8.55 -3.33 17.01
CA GLU A 43 8.95 -2.36 18.02
C GLU A 43 9.46 -1.09 17.32
N PRO A 44 8.92 0.10 17.65
CA PRO A 44 9.39 1.34 17.09
C PRO A 44 10.77 1.71 17.65
N ILE A 45 11.64 2.17 16.78
CA ILE A 45 12.94 2.72 17.13
C ILE A 45 12.80 4.24 17.18
N TYR A 46 13.07 4.84 18.33
CA TYR A 46 13.05 6.29 18.50
C TYR A 46 14.44 6.86 18.19
N ALA A 47 14.55 7.63 17.13
CA ALA A 47 15.79 8.26 16.69
C ALA A 47 15.58 9.78 16.55
N THR A 48 16.61 10.55 16.85
CA THR A 48 16.60 12.02 16.69
C THR A 48 17.41 12.46 15.47
N GLU A 49 18.22 11.56 14.92
CA GLU A 49 19.05 11.82 13.74
C GLU A 49 18.56 11.02 12.54
N TRP A 50 18.72 11.59 11.37
CA TRP A 50 18.38 10.90 10.11
C TRP A 50 19.24 9.65 9.97
N PRO A 51 18.64 8.45 9.81
CA PRO A 51 19.41 7.21 9.69
C PRO A 51 20.16 7.19 8.35
N GLU A 52 21.38 6.68 8.39
CA GLU A 52 22.22 6.48 7.21
C GLU A 52 22.33 4.99 6.92
N ASN A 53 21.56 4.52 5.94
CA ASN A 53 21.54 3.11 5.51
C ASN A 53 21.19 3.00 4.02
N GLU A 54 21.11 1.78 3.49
CA GLU A 54 20.79 1.53 2.08
C GLU A 54 19.41 2.06 1.66
N TYR A 55 18.43 2.09 2.58
CA TYR A 55 17.08 2.58 2.31
C TYR A 55 17.03 4.10 2.22
N THR A 56 17.60 4.78 3.19
CA THR A 56 17.62 6.24 3.25
C THR A 56 18.52 6.85 2.19
N SER A 57 19.50 6.10 1.68
CA SER A 57 20.34 6.52 0.54
C SER A 57 19.55 6.62 -0.78
N GLN A 58 18.36 6.00 -0.86
CA GLN A 58 17.49 6.06 -2.04
C GLN A 58 16.69 7.36 -2.13
N ILE A 59 16.54 8.07 -1.03
CA ILE A 59 15.70 9.26 -0.92
C ILE A 59 16.46 10.45 -0.35
N ILE A 60 15.99 11.65 -0.67
CA ILE A 60 16.47 12.85 0.04
C ILE A 60 15.85 12.91 1.43
N LYS A 61 16.58 13.46 2.37
CA LYS A 61 16.04 13.81 3.68
C LYS A 61 15.06 14.98 3.51
N PRO A 62 13.85 14.93 4.12
CA PRO A 62 12.99 16.10 4.23
C PRO A 62 13.71 17.28 4.91
N GLU A 63 13.50 18.49 4.41
CA GLU A 63 14.16 19.70 4.92
C GLU A 63 13.65 20.10 6.31
N ASN A 64 12.39 19.82 6.59
CA ASN A 64 11.69 20.17 7.81
C ASN A 64 11.15 18.91 8.51
N GLY A 65 10.65 19.11 9.73
CA GLY A 65 10.11 18.04 10.55
C GLY A 65 11.16 17.32 11.36
N GLU A 66 10.69 16.49 12.27
CA GLU A 66 11.50 15.66 13.15
C GLU A 66 11.09 14.19 13.00
N ILE A 67 12.04 13.28 13.18
CA ILE A 67 11.72 11.86 13.26
C ILE A 67 10.90 11.62 14.53
N ASP A 68 9.76 10.94 14.36
CA ASP A 68 8.97 10.49 15.49
C ASP A 68 9.38 9.07 15.88
N TYR A 69 9.38 8.14 14.91
CA TYR A 69 9.88 6.78 15.09
C TYR A 69 10.19 6.12 13.74
N ILE A 70 10.86 4.99 13.81
CA ILE A 70 11.30 4.18 12.67
C ILE A 70 10.86 2.74 12.91
N TYR A 71 10.49 2.04 11.83
CA TYR A 71 10.41 0.58 11.81
C TYR A 71 11.48 0.03 10.88
N ASP A 72 12.34 -0.81 11.41
CA ASP A 72 13.37 -1.50 10.64
C ASP A 72 12.93 -2.93 10.33
N PHE A 73 12.67 -3.20 9.06
CA PHE A 73 12.36 -4.50 8.49
C PHE A 73 13.37 -4.83 7.38
N SER A 74 14.62 -4.43 7.55
CA SER A 74 15.68 -4.63 6.56
C SER A 74 15.85 -6.10 6.18
N ASP A 75 15.62 -7.03 7.11
CA ASP A 75 15.60 -8.48 6.83
C ASP A 75 14.58 -8.88 5.76
N CYS A 76 13.55 -8.05 5.57
CA CYS A 76 12.49 -8.26 4.56
C CYS A 76 12.57 -7.24 3.41
N GLY A 77 13.66 -6.52 3.26
CA GLY A 77 13.82 -5.51 2.21
C GLY A 77 12.99 -4.24 2.43
N ARG A 78 12.69 -3.88 3.68
CA ARG A 78 11.78 -2.77 4.00
C ARG A 78 12.28 -1.91 5.15
N TYR A 79 11.93 -0.63 5.09
CA TYR A 79 12.27 0.34 6.11
C TYR A 79 11.23 1.46 6.14
N ALA A 80 10.78 1.88 7.30
CA ALA A 80 9.78 2.95 7.40
C ALA A 80 10.21 4.02 8.38
N ILE A 81 10.02 5.28 7.97
CA ILE A 81 10.31 6.46 8.78
C ILE A 81 9.00 7.23 8.94
N PHE A 82 8.67 7.53 10.18
CA PHE A 82 7.54 8.39 10.52
C PHE A 82 8.07 9.69 11.09
N MET A 83 7.61 10.79 10.51
CA MET A 83 8.02 12.14 10.87
C MET A 83 6.83 12.93 11.38
N LYS A 84 7.09 13.85 12.27
CA LYS A 84 6.14 14.82 12.83
C LYS A 84 6.57 16.24 12.52
N GLU A 85 5.67 17.19 12.79
CA GLU A 85 5.91 18.62 12.58
C GLU A 85 6.18 19.01 11.11
N LEU A 86 5.58 18.27 10.17
CA LEU A 86 5.52 18.66 8.77
C LEU A 86 4.09 19.04 8.40
N SER A 87 3.93 20.21 7.81
CA SER A 87 2.65 20.60 7.23
C SER A 87 2.32 19.77 5.98
N LYS A 88 1.04 19.70 5.64
CA LYS A 88 0.56 19.03 4.42
C LYS A 88 1.24 19.59 3.15
N ALA A 89 1.48 20.90 3.10
CA ALA A 89 2.16 21.54 1.98
C ALA A 89 3.63 21.09 1.86
N GLU A 90 4.38 21.07 2.97
CA GLU A 90 5.77 20.61 2.99
C GLU A 90 5.90 19.14 2.60
N SER A 91 4.94 18.31 3.03
CA SER A 91 4.89 16.91 2.62
C SER A 91 4.60 16.74 1.13
N ALA A 92 3.71 17.57 0.56
CA ALA A 92 3.46 17.56 -0.87
C ALA A 92 4.68 18.04 -1.67
N ASP A 93 5.35 19.10 -1.24
CA ASP A 93 6.58 19.60 -1.86
C ASP A 93 7.71 18.56 -1.81
N TYR A 94 7.79 17.79 -0.71
CA TYR A 94 8.75 16.71 -0.60
C TYR A 94 8.50 15.61 -1.64
N ILE A 95 7.24 15.26 -1.90
CA ILE A 95 6.89 14.29 -2.95
C ILE A 95 7.32 14.81 -4.33
N GLU A 96 7.11 16.09 -4.63
CA GLU A 96 7.56 16.67 -5.90
C GLU A 96 9.09 16.62 -6.03
N LYS A 97 9.84 16.87 -4.97
CA LYS A 97 11.31 16.73 -4.96
C LYS A 97 11.76 15.28 -5.22
N LEU A 98 11.03 14.27 -4.71
CA LEU A 98 11.30 12.88 -5.04
C LEU A 98 11.03 12.58 -6.52
N LYS A 99 9.97 13.14 -7.10
CA LYS A 99 9.71 13.04 -8.55
C LYS A 99 10.81 13.67 -9.38
N GLU A 100 11.35 14.82 -8.97
CA GLU A 100 12.52 15.45 -9.59
C GLU A 100 13.78 14.58 -9.55
N GLN A 101 13.89 13.71 -8.54
CA GLN A 101 14.94 12.70 -8.45
C GLN A 101 14.71 11.45 -9.33
N GLY A 102 13.63 11.42 -10.10
CA GLY A 102 13.33 10.37 -11.05
C GLY A 102 12.37 9.31 -10.54
N TYR A 103 11.69 9.55 -9.41
CA TYR A 103 10.56 8.71 -9.00
C TYR A 103 9.32 9.03 -9.84
N SER A 104 8.59 7.99 -10.23
CA SER A 104 7.32 8.10 -10.94
C SER A 104 6.17 7.66 -10.04
N GLU A 105 5.07 8.39 -10.06
CA GLU A 105 3.87 8.01 -9.34
C GLU A 105 3.19 6.83 -10.03
N VAL A 106 2.92 5.76 -9.27
CA VAL A 106 2.26 4.55 -9.78
C VAL A 106 0.85 4.37 -9.20
N ALA A 107 0.57 4.97 -8.06
CA ALA A 107 -0.77 5.05 -7.49
C ALA A 107 -0.87 6.23 -6.52
N SER A 108 -2.04 6.84 -6.41
CA SER A 108 -2.34 7.80 -5.35
C SER A 108 -3.81 7.77 -4.96
N GLU A 109 -4.07 7.98 -3.67
CA GLU A 109 -5.39 8.17 -3.09
C GLU A 109 -5.33 9.28 -2.04
N GLY A 110 -6.38 10.06 -1.94
CA GLY A 110 -6.43 11.11 -0.94
C GLY A 110 -7.83 11.63 -0.67
N ASN A 111 -7.96 12.23 0.48
CA ASN A 111 -9.12 12.98 0.90
C ASN A 111 -8.69 14.29 1.57
N ASN A 112 -9.62 15.04 2.15
CA ASN A 112 -9.32 16.33 2.79
C ASN A 112 -8.41 16.20 4.03
N VAL A 113 -8.29 15.00 4.61
CA VAL A 113 -7.54 14.76 5.86
C VAL A 113 -6.15 14.18 5.58
N SER A 114 -6.07 13.17 4.70
CA SER A 114 -4.81 12.47 4.41
C SER A 114 -4.66 12.17 2.93
N VAL A 115 -3.42 12.06 2.49
CA VAL A 115 -3.03 11.67 1.13
C VAL A 115 -2.10 10.48 1.22
N GLY A 116 -2.30 9.51 0.33
CA GLY A 116 -1.39 8.37 0.14
C GLY A 116 -0.95 8.32 -1.31
N THR A 117 0.33 8.11 -1.55
CA THR A 117 0.89 7.93 -2.90
C THR A 117 1.95 6.85 -2.90
N ILE A 118 2.07 6.14 -4.00
CA ILE A 118 3.14 5.18 -4.24
C ILE A 118 4.00 5.71 -5.37
N LEU A 119 5.29 5.86 -5.09
CA LEU A 119 6.29 6.25 -6.06
C LEU A 119 7.22 5.07 -6.35
N GLN A 120 7.72 4.98 -7.58
CA GLN A 120 8.66 3.93 -7.99
C GLN A 120 9.84 4.53 -8.77
N LYS A 121 11.03 4.00 -8.48
CA LYS A 121 12.25 4.24 -9.26
C LYS A 121 13.06 2.94 -9.27
N ASN A 122 13.25 2.35 -10.45
CA ASN A 122 13.86 1.03 -10.61
C ASN A 122 13.16 -0.04 -9.74
N ASN A 123 13.92 -0.71 -8.84
CA ASN A 123 13.43 -1.69 -7.89
C ASN A 123 13.07 -1.10 -6.51
N VAL A 124 13.02 0.23 -6.40
CA VAL A 124 12.68 0.92 -5.15
C VAL A 124 11.25 1.44 -5.23
N TYR A 125 10.45 1.11 -4.23
CA TYR A 125 9.09 1.60 -4.06
C TYR A 125 9.00 2.42 -2.77
N LEU A 126 8.36 3.57 -2.87
CA LEU A 126 8.06 4.44 -1.74
C LEU A 126 6.54 4.48 -1.55
N SER A 127 6.06 3.98 -0.43
CA SER A 127 4.68 4.20 -0.01
C SER A 127 4.67 5.37 0.98
N ILE A 128 4.10 6.48 0.55
CA ILE A 128 4.11 7.74 1.30
C ILE A 128 2.70 8.08 1.71
N SER A 129 2.52 8.37 2.98
CA SER A 129 1.26 8.87 3.51
C SER A 129 1.51 10.13 4.35
N TYR A 130 0.65 11.13 4.23
CA TYR A 130 0.78 12.35 5.01
C TYR A 130 -0.57 12.99 5.36
N SER A 131 -0.55 13.74 6.42
CA SER A 131 -1.66 14.55 6.93
C SER A 131 -1.15 15.94 7.31
N ASP A 132 -1.87 16.68 8.14
CA ASP A 132 -1.50 18.07 8.49
C ASP A 132 -0.19 18.19 9.28
N THR A 133 0.25 17.15 9.99
CA THR A 133 1.42 17.22 10.86
C THR A 133 2.32 15.98 10.82
N ILE A 134 1.96 14.98 10.02
CA ILE A 134 2.64 13.68 9.99
C ILE A 134 2.97 13.31 8.55
N LEU A 135 4.18 12.82 8.34
CA LEU A 135 4.65 12.20 7.10
C LEU A 135 5.16 10.80 7.40
N GLY A 136 4.59 9.79 6.79
CA GLY A 136 5.08 8.41 6.81
C GLY A 136 5.71 8.05 5.46
N ILE A 137 6.92 7.53 5.47
CA ILE A 137 7.67 7.08 4.30
C ILE A 137 8.05 5.63 4.51
N ALA A 138 7.44 4.72 3.77
CA ALA A 138 7.78 3.31 3.75
C ALA A 138 8.57 3.00 2.47
N ILE A 139 9.79 2.51 2.62
CA ILE A 139 10.73 2.21 1.55
C ILE A 139 10.81 0.69 1.39
N THR A 140 10.60 0.21 0.19
CA THR A 140 10.78 -1.20 -0.18
C THR A 140 11.81 -1.30 -1.29
N ILE A 141 12.81 -2.15 -1.11
CA ILE A 141 13.81 -2.48 -2.14
C ILE A 141 13.54 -3.93 -2.56
N GLU A 142 13.09 -4.12 -3.79
CA GLU A 142 12.90 -5.46 -4.33
C GLU A 142 14.24 -6.06 -4.74
N SER A 143 14.51 -7.30 -4.31
CA SER A 143 15.67 -8.05 -4.77
C SER A 143 15.43 -8.50 -6.21
N ASP A 144 16.41 -8.28 -7.07
CA ASP A 144 16.43 -8.88 -8.42
C ASP A 144 16.51 -10.41 -8.27
N ASN A 145 15.42 -11.10 -8.62
CA ASN A 145 15.38 -12.56 -8.73
C ASN A 145 15.83 -13.02 -10.12
#